data_f6f8cbbac76b353b4b4392d6fee4d247
#
_entry.id   f6f8cbbac76b353b4b4392d6fee4d247
#
_cell.length_a   1.000
_cell.length_b   1.000
_cell.length_c   1.000
_cell.angle_alpha   90.00
_cell.angle_beta   90.00
_cell.angle_gamma   90.00
#
_symmetry.space_group_name_H-M   'P 1'
#
loop_
_entity.id
_entity.type
_entity.pdbx_description
1 polymer ?
#
loop_
_entity_poly.entity_id
_entity_poly.type
_entity_poly.pdbx_seq_one_letter_code
_entity_poly.pdbx_strand_id
1 'polypeptide(L)'
;PILDSLKGLFMPAATDYITKYFLTFFVGALFGAVYQYTGAAESIARAIAGLCHGKFVAPIIMCITGILTFGGVSGFVVFFVIYPIALNLFKEGNLTRRLIPAAISAGCWTWSMSAPGSPSIQNVIAMDSLGTPSTAAFVPSLITAIVMFALIFVWLEVRARSFTKKGIVFDDPSLKYQLSPEELPNPDEE
;
A
#
# COMPACT_ATOMS: atom_id res chain seq x y z
N PRO A 1 8.56 -33.56 -21.40
CA PRO A 1 7.67 -33.41 -20.23
C PRO A 1 7.54 -31.99 -19.75
N ILE A 2 8.65 -31.29 -19.31
CA ILE A 2 8.53 -29.90 -18.75
C ILE A 2 8.14 -28.90 -19.85
N LEU A 3 8.77 -28.99 -21.03
CA LEU A 3 8.50 -28.10 -22.15
C LEU A 3 7.08 -28.30 -22.71
N ASP A 4 6.60 -29.55 -22.70
CA ASP A 4 5.24 -29.88 -23.16
C ASP A 4 4.19 -29.36 -22.16
N SER A 5 4.46 -29.50 -20.87
CA SER A 5 3.60 -28.92 -19.82
C SER A 5 3.60 -27.39 -19.86
N LEU A 6 4.76 -26.78 -20.14
CA LEU A 6 4.85 -25.32 -20.28
C LEU A 6 4.01 -24.82 -21.47
N LYS A 7 4.15 -25.46 -22.64
CA LYS A 7 3.44 -25.08 -23.88
C LYS A 7 1.97 -25.47 -23.87
N GLY A 8 1.67 -26.67 -23.36
CA GLY A 8 0.33 -27.26 -23.46
C GLY A 8 -0.61 -26.89 -22.32
N LEU A 9 -0.09 -26.55 -21.15
CA LEU A 9 -0.91 -26.24 -19.97
C LEU A 9 -0.71 -24.79 -19.48
N PHE A 10 0.55 -24.40 -19.21
CA PHE A 10 0.84 -23.12 -18.59
C PHE A 10 0.55 -21.94 -19.52
N MET A 11 1.06 -21.96 -20.76
CA MET A 11 0.89 -20.84 -21.70
C MET A 11 -0.57 -20.58 -22.08
N PRO A 12 -1.39 -21.61 -22.39
CA PRO A 12 -2.81 -21.39 -22.62
C PRO A 12 -3.53 -20.82 -21.41
N ALA A 13 -3.28 -21.35 -20.21
CA ALA A 13 -3.89 -20.85 -18.98
C ALA A 13 -3.47 -19.41 -18.66
N ALA A 14 -2.20 -19.06 -18.86
CA ALA A 14 -1.71 -17.71 -18.68
C ALA A 14 -2.33 -16.72 -19.68
N THR A 15 -2.46 -17.13 -20.94
CA THR A 15 -3.10 -16.32 -21.99
C THR A 15 -4.59 -16.09 -21.70
N ASP A 16 -5.29 -17.13 -21.29
CA ASP A 16 -6.71 -17.05 -20.92
C ASP A 16 -6.92 -16.11 -19.73
N TYR A 17 -6.06 -16.24 -18.69
CA TYR A 17 -6.06 -15.33 -17.55
C TYR A 17 -5.83 -13.87 -17.94
N ILE A 18 -4.81 -13.61 -18.77
CA ILE A 18 -4.52 -12.24 -19.23
C ILE A 18 -5.71 -11.70 -20.04
N THR A 19 -6.23 -12.46 -20.97
CA THR A 19 -7.36 -12.04 -21.82
C THR A 19 -8.59 -11.73 -20.98
N LYS A 20 -8.93 -12.57 -20.02
CA LYS A 20 -10.09 -12.44 -19.15
C LYS A 20 -10.02 -11.20 -18.26
N TYR A 21 -8.86 -10.90 -17.71
CA TYR A 21 -8.68 -9.81 -16.75
C TYR A 21 -8.01 -8.56 -17.32
N PHE A 22 -7.64 -8.58 -18.62
CA PHE A 22 -6.93 -7.46 -19.26
C PHE A 22 -7.63 -6.11 -19.06
N LEU A 23 -8.93 -6.06 -19.30
CA LEU A 23 -9.69 -4.82 -19.17
C LEU A 23 -9.69 -4.31 -17.72
N THR A 24 -9.81 -5.21 -16.76
CA THR A 24 -9.77 -4.86 -15.31
C THR A 24 -8.41 -4.28 -14.92
N PHE A 25 -7.33 -4.92 -15.37
CA PHE A 25 -5.98 -4.41 -15.14
C PHE A 25 -5.73 -3.07 -15.83
N PHE A 26 -6.17 -2.94 -17.09
CA PHE A 26 -5.99 -1.74 -17.87
C PHE A 26 -6.75 -0.55 -17.26
N VAL A 27 -8.02 -0.72 -16.94
CA VAL A 27 -8.84 0.33 -16.31
C VAL A 27 -8.29 0.68 -14.92
N GLY A 28 -7.86 -0.30 -14.13
CA GLY A 28 -7.23 -0.05 -12.83
C GLY A 28 -5.92 0.74 -12.95
N ALA A 29 -5.09 0.42 -13.93
CA ALA A 29 -3.86 1.15 -14.19
C ALA A 29 -4.14 2.58 -14.69
N LEU A 30 -5.13 2.74 -15.58
CA LEU A 30 -5.56 4.04 -16.08
C LEU A 30 -6.10 4.92 -14.95
N PHE A 31 -6.92 4.36 -14.07
CA PHE A 31 -7.44 5.04 -12.89
C PHE A 31 -6.31 5.49 -11.97
N GLY A 32 -5.34 4.61 -11.67
CA GLY A 32 -4.15 4.94 -10.89
C GLY A 32 -3.34 6.07 -11.53
N ALA A 33 -3.14 6.05 -12.86
CA ALA A 33 -2.46 7.09 -13.59
C ALA A 33 -3.19 8.44 -13.50
N VAL A 34 -4.52 8.45 -13.66
CA VAL A 34 -5.33 9.67 -13.50
C VAL A 34 -5.21 10.24 -12.08
N TYR A 35 -5.27 9.40 -11.05
CA TYR A 35 -5.07 9.83 -9.66
C TYR A 35 -3.70 10.46 -9.42
N GLN A 36 -2.66 9.91 -10.04
CA GLN A 36 -1.31 10.45 -9.98
C GLN A 36 -1.18 11.77 -10.74
N TYR A 37 -1.67 11.80 -11.99
CA TYR A 37 -1.61 13.00 -12.83
C TYR A 37 -2.40 14.20 -12.30
N THR A 38 -3.54 13.94 -11.67
CA THR A 38 -4.40 14.97 -11.09
C THR A 38 -3.92 15.46 -9.73
N GLY A 39 -2.92 14.80 -9.12
CA GLY A 39 -2.50 15.09 -7.74
C GLY A 39 -3.52 14.71 -6.68
N ALA A 40 -4.61 14.03 -7.06
CA ALA A 40 -5.67 13.66 -6.12
C ALA A 40 -5.17 12.74 -5.01
N ALA A 41 -4.34 11.74 -5.34
CA ALA A 41 -3.75 10.84 -4.37
C ALA A 41 -2.86 11.58 -3.36
N GLU A 42 -2.08 12.54 -3.85
CA GLU A 42 -1.21 13.37 -3.02
C GLU A 42 -2.02 14.32 -2.12
N SER A 43 -3.06 14.95 -2.64
CA SER A 43 -3.96 15.81 -1.87
C SER A 43 -4.66 15.07 -0.73
N ILE A 44 -5.14 13.84 -0.98
CA ILE A 44 -5.71 12.97 0.05
C ILE A 44 -4.66 12.63 1.11
N ALA A 45 -3.46 12.25 0.67
CA ALA A 45 -2.37 11.89 1.56
C ALA A 45 -1.96 13.07 2.47
N ARG A 46 -1.79 14.27 1.89
CA ARG A 46 -1.47 15.49 2.67
C ARG A 46 -2.58 15.85 3.66
N ALA A 47 -3.85 15.76 3.26
CA ALA A 47 -4.97 16.04 4.16
C ALA A 47 -4.98 15.13 5.39
N ILE A 48 -4.74 13.82 5.19
CA ILE A 48 -4.68 12.86 6.30
C ILE A 48 -3.41 13.07 7.13
N ALA A 49 -2.27 13.34 6.49
CA ALA A 49 -1.01 13.61 7.16
C ALA A 49 -1.09 14.85 8.08
N GLY A 50 -1.76 15.91 7.62
CA GLY A 50 -1.96 17.14 8.40
C GLY A 50 -2.75 16.95 9.70
N LEU A 51 -3.53 15.87 9.81
CA LEU A 51 -4.26 15.53 11.04
C LEU A 51 -3.36 14.97 12.16
N CYS A 52 -2.10 14.65 11.86
CA CYS A 52 -1.30 13.74 12.67
C CYS A 52 -0.29 14.39 13.60
N HIS A 53 0.05 15.64 13.38
CA HIS A 53 0.96 16.43 14.25
C HIS A 53 2.21 15.64 14.71
N GLY A 54 2.83 14.88 13.80
CA GLY A 54 4.05 14.12 14.07
C GLY A 54 3.91 12.88 14.97
N LYS A 55 2.68 12.50 15.35
CA LYS A 55 2.41 11.28 16.15
C LYS A 55 1.89 10.16 15.26
N PHE A 56 2.25 8.91 15.58
CA PHE A 56 1.79 7.71 14.88
C PHE A 56 2.09 7.69 13.37
N VAL A 57 3.21 8.27 12.96
CA VAL A 57 3.56 8.45 11.54
C VAL A 57 3.48 7.15 10.73
N ALA A 58 4.06 6.04 11.21
CA ALA A 58 4.03 4.79 10.47
C ALA A 58 2.61 4.20 10.35
N PRO A 59 1.78 4.13 11.42
CA PRO A 59 0.38 3.76 11.30
C PRO A 59 -0.45 4.65 10.37
N ILE A 60 -0.14 5.92 10.31
CA ILE A 60 -0.84 6.88 9.44
C ILE A 60 -0.56 6.62 7.98
N ILE A 61 0.68 6.38 7.61
CA ILE A 61 1.03 5.96 6.25
C ILE A 61 0.27 4.67 5.88
N MET A 62 0.16 3.72 6.82
CA MET A 62 -0.67 2.53 6.62
C MET A 62 -2.15 2.88 6.36
N CYS A 63 -2.71 3.84 7.08
CA CYS A 63 -4.10 4.29 6.86
C CYS A 63 -4.27 4.93 5.49
N ILE A 64 -3.39 5.87 5.13
CA ILE A 64 -3.42 6.57 3.84
C ILE A 64 -3.36 5.56 2.69
N THR A 65 -2.36 4.69 2.70
CA THR A 65 -2.14 3.71 1.64
C THR A 65 -3.26 2.70 1.54
N GLY A 66 -3.83 2.28 2.67
CA GLY A 66 -4.97 1.39 2.71
C GLY A 66 -6.26 2.03 2.18
N ILE A 67 -6.53 3.28 2.50
CA ILE A 67 -7.69 4.04 1.99
C ILE A 67 -7.57 4.21 0.47
N LEU A 68 -6.40 4.61 -0.04
CA LEU A 68 -6.18 4.76 -1.47
C LEU A 68 -6.35 3.42 -2.21
N THR A 69 -5.79 2.34 -1.67
CA THR A 69 -5.90 1.01 -2.28
C THR A 69 -7.34 0.49 -2.22
N PHE A 70 -8.04 0.70 -1.11
CA PHE A 70 -9.46 0.37 -1.00
C PHE A 70 -10.31 1.22 -1.95
N GLY A 71 -9.91 2.45 -2.23
CA GLY A 71 -10.50 3.32 -3.26
C GLY A 71 -10.25 2.88 -4.70
N GLY A 72 -9.52 1.77 -4.92
CA GLY A 72 -9.29 1.18 -6.24
C GLY A 72 -7.94 1.54 -6.88
N VAL A 73 -7.10 2.34 -6.21
CA VAL A 73 -5.76 2.64 -6.73
C VAL A 73 -4.87 1.42 -6.55
N SER A 74 -4.14 1.02 -7.58
CA SER A 74 -3.20 -0.10 -7.50
C SER A 74 -2.15 0.15 -6.41
N GLY A 75 -1.91 -0.84 -5.55
CA GLY A 75 -0.90 -0.76 -4.50
C GLY A 75 0.50 -0.41 -5.00
N PHE A 76 0.86 -0.82 -6.21
CA PHE A 76 2.13 -0.43 -6.84
C PHE A 76 2.18 1.06 -7.16
N VAL A 77 1.10 1.64 -7.67
CA VAL A 77 1.01 3.09 -7.94
C VAL A 77 1.04 3.87 -6.62
N VAL A 78 0.25 3.42 -5.63
CA VAL A 78 0.23 4.02 -4.30
C VAL A 78 1.63 4.06 -3.68
N PHE A 79 2.43 3.01 -3.87
CA PHE A 79 3.79 2.95 -3.34
C PHE A 79 4.65 4.11 -3.85
N PHE A 80 4.63 4.38 -5.15
CA PHE A 80 5.41 5.47 -5.75
C PHE A 80 4.89 6.86 -5.34
N VAL A 81 3.58 7.04 -5.31
CA VAL A 81 2.96 8.34 -4.96
C VAL A 81 3.19 8.70 -3.49
N ILE A 82 3.07 7.71 -2.59
CA ILE A 82 3.15 7.95 -1.15
C ILE A 82 4.58 7.98 -0.63
N TYR A 83 5.54 7.41 -1.35
CA TYR A 83 6.92 7.33 -0.88
C TYR A 83 7.52 8.71 -0.52
N PRO A 84 7.43 9.77 -1.35
CA PRO A 84 7.94 11.10 -1.02
C PRO A 84 7.25 11.68 0.22
N ILE A 85 5.92 11.52 0.32
CA ILE A 85 5.14 12.01 1.46
C ILE A 85 5.52 11.25 2.74
N ALA A 86 5.67 9.93 2.65
CA ALA A 86 6.12 9.10 3.75
C ALA A 86 7.53 9.50 4.22
N LEU A 87 8.41 9.83 3.28
CA LEU A 87 9.75 10.28 3.58
C LEU A 87 9.74 11.59 4.40
N ASN A 88 8.91 12.56 4.01
CA ASN A 88 8.74 13.82 4.74
C ASN A 88 8.20 13.59 6.15
N LEU A 89 7.12 12.82 6.28
CA LEU A 89 6.52 12.55 7.58
C LEU A 89 7.46 11.77 8.52
N PHE A 90 8.23 10.82 7.97
CA PHE A 90 9.22 10.09 8.75
C PHE A 90 10.39 10.97 9.17
N LYS A 91 10.78 11.96 8.34
CA LYS A 91 11.78 12.98 8.69
C LYS A 91 11.28 13.88 9.83
N GLU A 92 10.06 14.41 9.74
CA GLU A 92 9.43 15.21 10.80
C GLU A 92 9.30 14.44 12.12
N GLY A 93 8.88 13.16 12.04
CA GLY A 93 8.76 12.28 13.21
C GLY A 93 10.09 11.72 13.70
N ASN A 94 11.21 12.01 13.05
CA ASN A 94 12.54 11.45 13.30
C ASN A 94 12.53 9.92 13.42
N LEU A 95 11.77 9.25 12.54
CA LEU A 95 11.62 7.80 12.50
C LEU A 95 12.53 7.18 11.44
N THR A 96 13.02 5.98 11.72
CA THR A 96 13.87 5.26 10.77
C THR A 96 13.17 4.96 9.46
N ARG A 97 13.81 5.27 8.34
CA ARG A 97 13.35 4.99 6.96
C ARG A 97 13.10 3.50 6.68
N ARG A 98 13.67 2.61 7.49
CA ARG A 98 13.46 1.14 7.38
C ARG A 98 11.99 0.74 7.52
N LEU A 99 11.17 1.55 8.20
CA LEU A 99 9.75 1.26 8.39
C LEU A 99 8.86 1.77 7.25
N ILE A 100 9.33 2.63 6.36
CA ILE A 100 8.54 3.17 5.26
C ILE A 100 7.96 2.06 4.37
N PRO A 101 8.76 1.12 3.82
CA PRO A 101 8.21 0.04 3.02
C PRO A 101 7.21 -0.83 3.77
N ALA A 102 7.46 -1.08 5.06
CA ALA A 102 6.56 -1.87 5.89
C ALA A 102 5.23 -1.15 6.11
N ALA A 103 5.24 0.16 6.38
CA ALA A 103 4.04 0.94 6.58
C ALA A 103 3.18 1.03 5.31
N ILE A 104 3.79 1.28 4.15
CA ILE A 104 3.11 1.33 2.85
C ILE A 104 2.54 -0.05 2.50
N SER A 105 3.35 -1.11 2.59
CA SER A 105 2.91 -2.48 2.29
C SER A 105 1.77 -2.93 3.20
N ALA A 106 1.84 -2.59 4.47
CA ALA A 106 0.80 -2.92 5.43
C ALA A 106 -0.55 -2.27 5.10
N GLY A 107 -0.56 -1.07 4.53
CA GLY A 107 -1.80 -0.47 4.05
C GLY A 107 -2.29 -1.10 2.76
N CYS A 108 -1.41 -1.26 1.77
CA CYS A 108 -1.80 -1.69 0.43
C CYS A 108 -2.29 -3.15 0.36
N TRP A 109 -1.69 -4.06 1.15
CA TRP A 109 -1.85 -5.51 0.93
C TRP A 109 -2.36 -6.30 2.13
N THR A 110 -2.95 -5.67 3.13
CA THR A 110 -3.48 -6.37 4.31
C THR A 110 -4.96 -6.07 4.55
N TRP A 111 -5.27 -5.23 5.52
CA TRP A 111 -6.62 -4.92 5.92
C TRP A 111 -7.50 -4.34 4.81
N SER A 112 -6.92 -3.55 3.91
CA SER A 112 -7.62 -2.97 2.76
C SER A 112 -8.09 -4.05 1.77
N MET A 113 -7.35 -5.14 1.64
CA MET A 113 -7.74 -6.26 0.78
C MET A 113 -8.75 -7.20 1.44
N SER A 114 -8.66 -7.39 2.76
CA SER A 114 -9.60 -8.24 3.51
C SER A 114 -10.90 -7.55 3.89
N ALA A 115 -10.98 -6.23 3.73
CA ALA A 115 -12.19 -5.48 4.01
C ALA A 115 -13.35 -5.85 3.06
N PRO A 116 -14.60 -5.87 3.53
CA PRO A 116 -15.75 -6.27 2.71
C PRO A 116 -15.92 -5.31 1.54
N GLY A 117 -16.19 -5.86 0.36
CA GLY A 117 -16.33 -5.08 -0.88
C GLY A 117 -15.01 -4.56 -1.46
N SER A 118 -13.86 -5.01 -0.96
CA SER A 118 -12.56 -4.59 -1.48
C SER A 118 -12.44 -4.87 -2.98
N PRO A 119 -12.09 -3.86 -3.80
CA PRO A 119 -11.97 -4.00 -5.26
C PRO A 119 -10.64 -4.61 -5.70
N SER A 120 -9.89 -5.21 -4.78
CA SER A 120 -8.61 -5.83 -5.11
C SER A 120 -8.77 -6.96 -6.12
N ILE A 121 -7.82 -7.08 -7.05
CA ILE A 121 -7.88 -8.06 -8.14
C ILE A 121 -7.98 -9.50 -7.64
N GLN A 122 -7.37 -9.82 -6.52
CA GLN A 122 -7.42 -11.13 -5.88
C GLN A 122 -8.87 -11.50 -5.49
N ASN A 123 -9.61 -10.52 -4.95
CA ASN A 123 -11.01 -10.69 -4.59
C ASN A 123 -11.89 -10.83 -5.84
N VAL A 124 -11.63 -10.02 -6.87
CA VAL A 124 -12.37 -10.09 -8.15
C VAL A 124 -12.21 -11.47 -8.78
N ILE A 125 -11.00 -12.01 -8.82
CA ILE A 125 -10.73 -13.35 -9.36
C ILE A 125 -11.47 -14.42 -8.56
N ALA A 126 -11.42 -14.34 -7.23
CA ALA A 126 -12.10 -15.29 -6.35
C ALA A 126 -13.64 -15.22 -6.53
N MET A 127 -14.20 -14.03 -6.58
CA MET A 127 -15.64 -13.82 -6.81
C MET A 127 -16.10 -14.40 -8.13
N ASP A 128 -15.36 -14.14 -9.20
CA ASP A 128 -15.67 -14.64 -10.52
C ASP A 128 -15.55 -16.18 -10.61
N SER A 129 -14.52 -16.74 -10.00
CA SER A 129 -14.32 -18.20 -9.99
C SER A 129 -15.36 -18.95 -9.17
N LEU A 130 -15.87 -18.33 -8.10
CA LEU A 130 -16.85 -18.94 -7.18
C LEU A 130 -18.29 -18.50 -7.45
N GLY A 131 -18.51 -17.55 -8.36
CA GLY A 131 -19.83 -16.98 -8.63
C GLY A 131 -20.44 -16.25 -7.43
N THR A 132 -19.59 -15.64 -6.58
CA THR A 132 -20.04 -14.98 -5.34
C THR A 132 -20.04 -13.45 -5.47
N PRO A 133 -20.96 -12.73 -4.81
CA PRO A 133 -20.95 -11.26 -4.79
C PRO A 133 -19.80 -10.74 -3.90
N SER A 134 -19.42 -9.45 -4.11
CA SER A 134 -18.38 -8.78 -3.34
C SER A 134 -18.66 -8.70 -1.83
N THR A 135 -19.91 -8.93 -1.43
CA THR A 135 -20.36 -8.90 -0.03
C THR A 135 -20.64 -10.29 0.55
N ALA A 136 -20.30 -11.37 -0.16
CA ALA A 136 -20.61 -12.75 0.26
C ALA A 136 -20.15 -13.11 1.67
N ALA A 137 -19.00 -12.57 2.10
CA ALA A 137 -18.42 -12.82 3.42
C ALA A 137 -18.32 -11.53 4.25
N PHE A 138 -19.36 -10.70 4.22
CA PHE A 138 -19.32 -9.35 4.83
C PHE A 138 -18.87 -9.36 6.30
N VAL A 139 -19.52 -10.15 7.16
CA VAL A 139 -19.23 -10.18 8.60
C VAL A 139 -17.82 -10.71 8.90
N PRO A 140 -17.40 -11.87 8.40
CA PRO A 140 -16.04 -12.36 8.64
C PRO A 140 -14.97 -11.45 8.01
N SER A 141 -15.22 -10.86 6.86
CA SER A 141 -14.30 -9.88 6.23
C SER A 141 -14.14 -8.62 7.08
N LEU A 142 -15.24 -8.09 7.62
CA LEU A 142 -15.21 -6.92 8.49
C LEU A 142 -14.41 -7.20 9.77
N ILE A 143 -14.68 -8.32 10.43
CA ILE A 143 -13.95 -8.73 11.64
C ILE A 143 -12.46 -8.89 11.32
N THR A 144 -12.13 -9.58 10.22
CA THR A 144 -10.73 -9.78 9.80
C THR A 144 -10.04 -8.45 9.52
N ALA A 145 -10.70 -7.54 8.80
CA ALA A 145 -10.12 -6.23 8.48
C ALA A 145 -9.84 -5.42 9.75
N ILE A 146 -10.77 -5.38 10.72
CA ILE A 146 -10.60 -4.67 11.97
C ILE A 146 -9.47 -5.29 12.81
N VAL A 147 -9.44 -6.61 12.94
CA VAL A 147 -8.41 -7.32 13.71
C VAL A 147 -7.02 -7.09 13.08
N MET A 148 -6.91 -7.26 11.76
CA MET A 148 -5.66 -7.03 11.02
C MET A 148 -5.21 -5.58 11.14
N PHE A 149 -6.11 -4.62 10.97
CA PHE A 149 -5.82 -3.21 11.15
C PHE A 149 -5.26 -2.92 12.54
N ALA A 150 -5.93 -3.37 13.58
CA ALA A 150 -5.52 -3.15 14.96
C ALA A 150 -4.16 -3.79 15.29
N LEU A 151 -3.95 -5.03 14.88
CA LEU A 151 -2.68 -5.74 15.10
C LEU A 151 -1.52 -5.06 14.40
N ILE A 152 -1.69 -4.65 13.14
CA ILE A 152 -0.64 -4.00 12.36
C ILE A 152 -0.38 -2.59 12.89
N PHE A 153 -1.44 -1.85 13.25
CA PHE A 153 -1.31 -0.54 13.89
C PHE A 153 -0.43 -0.60 15.13
N VAL A 154 -0.76 -1.51 16.05
CA VAL A 154 0.02 -1.71 17.28
C VAL A 154 1.45 -2.16 16.96
N TRP A 155 1.60 -3.09 16.01
CA TRP A 155 2.92 -3.59 15.63
C TRP A 155 3.81 -2.48 15.05
N LEU A 156 3.30 -1.66 14.13
CA LEU A 156 4.05 -0.54 13.54
C LEU A 156 4.48 0.47 14.61
N GLU A 157 3.57 0.80 15.53
CA GLU A 157 3.86 1.74 16.60
C GLU A 157 4.90 1.19 17.59
N VAL A 158 4.77 -0.07 18.00
CA VAL A 158 5.74 -0.74 18.88
C VAL A 158 7.12 -0.81 18.20
N ARG A 159 7.16 -1.14 16.90
CA ARG A 159 8.42 -1.17 16.14
C ARG A 159 9.03 0.22 16.00
N ALA A 160 8.24 1.24 15.68
CA ALA A 160 8.69 2.62 15.59
C ALA A 160 9.34 3.06 16.92
N ARG A 161 8.64 2.88 18.04
CA ARG A 161 9.17 3.20 19.38
C ARG A 161 10.39 2.38 19.74
N SER A 162 10.43 1.10 19.36
CA SER A 162 11.59 0.24 19.61
C SER A 162 12.85 0.71 18.88
N PHE A 163 12.71 1.14 17.62
CA PHE A 163 13.84 1.69 16.87
C PHE A 163 14.31 3.02 17.44
N THR A 164 13.39 3.93 17.77
CA THR A 164 13.75 5.21 18.41
C THR A 164 14.47 5.02 19.74
N LYS A 165 14.00 4.08 20.57
CA LYS A 165 14.70 3.73 21.84
C LYS A 165 16.10 3.19 21.64
N LYS A 166 16.39 2.55 20.50
CA LYS A 166 17.71 2.05 20.14
C LYS A 166 18.60 3.10 19.46
N GLY A 167 18.14 4.35 19.34
CA GLY A 167 18.85 5.42 18.65
C GLY A 167 18.86 5.28 17.13
N ILE A 168 18.05 4.37 16.56
CA ILE A 168 17.91 4.18 15.13
C ILE A 168 16.83 5.17 14.63
N VAL A 169 17.28 6.31 14.16
CA VAL A 169 16.47 7.43 13.72
C VAL A 169 16.49 7.59 12.20
N PHE A 170 15.98 8.73 11.69
CA PHE A 170 15.84 8.96 10.24
C PHE A 170 17.20 8.92 9.52
N ASP A 171 18.22 9.62 10.02
CA ASP A 171 19.57 9.70 9.43
C ASP A 171 20.56 8.75 10.12
N ASP A 172 20.18 7.49 10.30
CA ASP A 172 21.05 6.47 10.87
C ASP A 172 22.18 6.11 9.89
N PRO A 173 23.46 6.29 10.28
CA PRO A 173 24.63 5.97 9.45
C PRO A 173 24.73 4.49 9.06
N SER A 174 24.06 3.59 9.79
CA SER A 174 24.05 2.15 9.51
C SER A 174 23.13 1.76 8.34
N LEU A 175 22.37 2.71 7.77
CA LEU A 175 21.57 2.47 6.57
C LEU A 175 22.48 2.30 5.36
N LYS A 176 22.27 1.22 4.59
CA LYS A 176 23.05 0.94 3.37
C LYS A 176 22.86 2.01 2.29
N TYR A 177 21.67 2.63 2.25
CA TYR A 177 21.34 3.70 1.33
C TYR A 177 21.26 5.02 2.09
N GLN A 178 22.14 5.93 1.75
CA GLN A 178 22.11 7.31 2.23
C GLN A 178 21.42 8.16 1.14
N LEU A 179 20.46 8.99 1.54
CA LEU A 179 19.78 9.90 0.62
C LEU A 179 20.77 10.99 0.19
N SER A 180 20.81 11.25 -1.13
CA SER A 180 21.46 12.44 -1.64
C SER A 180 20.67 13.70 -1.23
N PRO A 181 21.31 14.87 -1.16
CA PRO A 181 20.60 16.12 -0.83
C PRO A 181 19.45 16.43 -1.81
N GLU A 182 19.53 15.96 -3.05
CA GLU A 182 18.50 16.13 -4.09
C GLU A 182 17.27 15.21 -3.91
N GLU A 183 17.44 14.12 -3.17
CA GLU A 183 16.33 13.17 -2.87
C GLU A 183 15.59 13.54 -1.58
N LEU A 184 16.12 14.50 -0.83
CA LEU A 184 15.43 15.04 0.33
C LEU A 184 14.35 16.00 -0.17
N PRO A 185 13.11 15.85 0.29
CA PRO A 185 12.04 16.76 -0.07
C PRO A 185 12.43 18.19 0.29
N ASN A 186 12.25 19.09 -0.66
CA ASN A 186 12.56 20.51 -0.49
C ASN A 186 11.53 21.12 0.47
N PRO A 187 11.93 21.73 1.60
CA PRO A 187 10.99 22.36 2.52
C PRO A 187 10.27 23.59 1.92
N ASP A 188 10.76 24.10 0.76
CA ASP A 188 10.26 25.31 0.12
C ASP A 188 9.28 25.04 -1.05
N GLU A 189 8.94 23.77 -1.33
CA GLU A 189 7.91 23.39 -2.31
C GLU A 189 6.54 23.19 -1.64
N GLU A 190 6.07 24.19 -0.93
CA GLU A 190 4.68 24.29 -0.46
C GLU A 190 3.78 25.03 -1.47
#